data_4e716d781f28403dcd82375992cec9e3
#
_entry.id   4e716d781f28403dcd82375992cec9e3
#
_cell.length_a   1.000
_cell.length_b   1.000
_cell.length_c   1.000
_cell.angle_alpha   90.00
_cell.angle_beta   90.00
_cell.angle_gamma   90.00
#
_symmetry.space_group_name_H-M   'P 1'
#
loop_
_entity.id
_entity.type
_entity.pdbx_description
1 polymer ?
#
loop_
_entity_poly.entity_id
_entity_poly.type
_entity_poly.pdbx_seq_one_letter_code
_entity_poly.pdbx_strand_id
1 'polypeptide(L)'
;NHPVWESLGQRCLSCGICAYVCPSCSCFDMNDEGNAWCGVRCRSWDSCTFAQFTRHASGHNPRPTQASRYRQRVLHKFAYFPLQHEERSMCVGCGRCVKLCPVGLDIRQSVERAVSAATSKEGISERT
;
A
#
# COMPACT_ATOMS: atom_id res chain seq x y z
N ASN A 1 7.57 2.88 -13.07
CA ASN A 1 7.74 1.54 -12.48
C ASN A 1 9.24 1.22 -12.38
N HIS A 2 9.79 1.20 -11.16
CA HIS A 2 11.19 0.85 -10.92
C HIS A 2 11.28 -0.63 -10.50
N PRO A 3 12.30 -1.41 -10.95
CA PRO A 3 12.47 -2.84 -10.61
C PRO A 3 12.53 -3.14 -9.11
N VAL A 4 12.89 -2.17 -8.27
CA VAL A 4 12.87 -2.30 -6.81
C VAL A 4 11.50 -2.74 -6.28
N TRP A 5 10.42 -2.27 -6.88
CA TRP A 5 9.06 -2.62 -6.46
C TRP A 5 8.69 -4.06 -6.83
N GLU A 6 9.21 -4.55 -7.96
CA GLU A 6 9.04 -5.95 -8.35
C GLU A 6 9.71 -6.88 -7.34
N SER A 7 10.98 -6.61 -7.01
CA SER A 7 11.73 -7.38 -5.99
C SER A 7 11.07 -7.37 -4.61
N LEU A 8 10.51 -6.23 -4.18
CA LEU A 8 9.79 -6.13 -2.90
C LEU A 8 8.43 -6.82 -2.96
N GLY A 9 7.72 -6.69 -4.08
CA GLY A 9 6.40 -7.28 -4.29
C GLY A 9 6.43 -8.80 -4.31
N GLN A 10 7.45 -9.42 -4.91
CA GLN A 10 7.63 -10.88 -4.93
C GLN A 10 7.75 -11.49 -3.53
N ARG A 11 8.26 -10.75 -2.57
CA ARG A 11 8.33 -11.20 -1.17
C ARG A 11 7.02 -11.06 -0.41
N CYS A 12 6.09 -10.24 -0.88
CA CYS A 12 4.85 -9.93 -0.17
C CYS A 12 3.79 -11.02 -0.41
N LEU A 13 3.21 -11.55 0.67
CA LEU A 13 2.15 -12.56 0.61
C LEU A 13 0.74 -11.99 0.38
N SER A 14 0.58 -10.69 0.28
CA SER A 14 -0.76 -10.05 0.19
C SER A 14 -1.69 -10.33 1.38
N CYS A 15 -1.16 -10.68 2.54
CA CYS A 15 -1.98 -11.12 3.69
C CYS A 15 -2.76 -9.99 4.39
N GLY A 16 -2.51 -8.72 4.08
CA GLY A 16 -3.22 -7.57 4.65
C GLY A 16 -2.84 -7.19 6.08
N ILE A 17 -2.14 -8.03 6.84
CA ILE A 17 -1.79 -7.79 8.26
C ILE A 17 -1.21 -6.39 8.49
N CYS A 18 -0.29 -5.97 7.63
CA CYS A 18 0.38 -4.68 7.76
C CYS A 18 -0.56 -3.47 7.61
N ALA A 19 -1.69 -3.59 6.93
CA ALA A 19 -2.72 -2.56 6.88
C ALA A 19 -3.66 -2.68 8.09
N TYR A 20 -4.02 -3.90 8.45
CA TYR A 20 -4.97 -4.17 9.54
C TYR A 20 -4.46 -3.72 10.92
N VAL A 21 -3.18 -3.98 11.24
CA VAL A 21 -2.59 -3.61 12.54
C VAL A 21 -2.08 -2.17 12.61
N CYS A 22 -2.13 -1.43 11.52
CA CYS A 22 -1.59 -0.08 11.46
C CYS A 22 -2.61 0.94 11.99
N PRO A 23 -2.27 1.74 13.01
CA PRO A 23 -3.19 2.71 13.61
C PRO A 23 -3.55 3.87 12.67
N SER A 24 -2.77 4.10 11.62
CA SER A 24 -3.02 5.14 10.63
C SER A 24 -3.57 4.61 9.28
N CYS A 25 -3.86 3.30 9.15
CA CYS A 25 -4.54 2.77 7.98
C CYS A 25 -6.05 2.80 8.19
N SER A 26 -6.79 3.16 7.13
CA SER A 26 -8.25 3.26 7.13
C SER A 26 -8.87 2.61 5.89
N CYS A 27 -8.20 1.59 5.32
CA CYS A 27 -8.75 0.85 4.18
C CYS A 27 -10.01 0.09 4.61
N PHE A 28 -11.10 0.27 3.86
CA PHE A 28 -12.38 -0.40 4.12
C PHE A 28 -13.09 -0.72 2.81
N ASP A 29 -14.01 -1.66 2.90
CA ASP A 29 -14.99 -1.97 1.87
C ASP A 29 -16.41 -1.62 2.34
N MET A 30 -17.31 -1.36 1.40
CA MET A 30 -18.71 -1.02 1.64
C MET A 30 -19.59 -2.13 1.09
N ASN A 31 -20.37 -2.75 1.98
CA ASN A 31 -21.32 -3.81 1.61
C ASN A 31 -22.74 -3.42 2.02
N ASP A 32 -23.68 -3.69 1.15
CA ASP A 32 -25.11 -3.55 1.46
C ASP A 32 -25.70 -4.94 1.78
N GLU A 33 -26.22 -5.10 2.97
CA GLU A 33 -26.88 -6.32 3.45
C GLU A 33 -28.38 -6.06 3.66
N GLY A 34 -29.24 -6.85 3.03
CA GLY A 34 -30.67 -6.64 3.17
C GLY A 34 -31.51 -7.29 2.08
N ASN A 35 -32.75 -6.84 2.00
CA ASN A 35 -33.71 -7.24 0.98
C ASN A 35 -34.26 -6.01 0.23
N ALA A 36 -35.25 -6.22 -0.64
CA ALA A 36 -35.82 -5.12 -1.46
C ALA A 36 -36.48 -3.98 -0.66
N TRP A 37 -36.79 -4.18 0.60
CA TRP A 37 -37.58 -3.25 1.42
C TRP A 37 -36.80 -2.64 2.59
N CYS A 38 -35.80 -3.35 3.10
CA CYS A 38 -34.96 -2.85 4.17
C CYS A 38 -33.53 -3.43 4.05
N GLY A 39 -32.56 -2.61 4.46
CA GLY A 39 -31.16 -3.02 4.41
C GLY A 39 -30.29 -2.17 5.30
N VAL A 40 -29.07 -2.64 5.50
CA VAL A 40 -28.02 -1.96 6.26
C VAL A 40 -26.80 -1.82 5.36
N ARG A 41 -26.24 -0.62 5.31
CA ARG A 41 -24.93 -0.39 4.68
C ARG A 41 -23.84 -0.62 5.70
N CYS A 42 -23.06 -1.65 5.50
CA CYS A 42 -21.97 -2.05 6.37
C CYS A 42 -20.62 -1.57 5.84
N ARG A 43 -19.73 -1.19 6.74
CA ARG A 43 -18.33 -0.88 6.44
C ARG A 43 -17.44 -1.87 7.15
N SER A 44 -16.69 -2.67 6.39
CA SER A 44 -15.76 -3.67 6.89
C SER A 44 -14.31 -3.31 6.58
N TRP A 45 -13.38 -3.78 7.40
CA TRP A 45 -11.96 -3.59 7.13
C TRP A 45 -11.53 -4.28 5.84
N ASP A 46 -10.69 -3.58 5.08
CA ASP A 46 -10.06 -4.11 3.88
C ASP A 46 -8.58 -3.71 3.82
N SER A 47 -7.87 -4.11 2.79
CA SER A 47 -6.45 -3.84 2.64
C SER A 47 -6.06 -3.46 1.22
N CYS A 48 -5.32 -2.36 1.10
CA CYS A 48 -4.74 -1.92 -0.17
C CYS A 48 -3.74 -2.92 -0.79
N THR A 49 -3.37 -3.99 -0.07
CA THR A 49 -2.53 -5.08 -0.59
C THR A 49 -3.35 -6.21 -1.23
N PHE A 50 -4.66 -6.23 -1.04
CA PHE A 50 -5.53 -7.22 -1.65
C PHE A 50 -5.78 -6.95 -3.14
N ALA A 51 -5.90 -8.02 -3.91
CA ALA A 51 -6.07 -7.93 -5.36
C ALA A 51 -7.42 -7.29 -5.77
N GLN A 52 -8.43 -7.46 -4.95
CA GLN A 52 -9.79 -6.96 -5.21
C GLN A 52 -10.01 -5.51 -4.77
N PHE A 53 -9.20 -4.99 -3.85
CA PHE A 53 -9.40 -3.68 -3.21
C PHE A 53 -9.57 -2.51 -4.20
N THR A 54 -8.90 -2.55 -5.35
CA THR A 54 -8.99 -1.51 -6.38
C THR A 54 -9.66 -2.00 -7.67
N ARG A 55 -10.27 -3.18 -7.65
CA ARG A 55 -10.94 -3.70 -8.83
C ARG A 55 -12.25 -2.98 -9.05
N HIS A 56 -12.43 -2.43 -10.24
CA HIS A 56 -13.68 -1.78 -10.65
C HIS A 56 -14.74 -2.81 -11.02
N ALA A 57 -16.01 -2.42 -10.99
CA ALA A 57 -17.12 -3.26 -11.45
C ALA A 57 -16.97 -3.70 -12.94
N SER A 58 -16.29 -2.89 -13.75
CA SER A 58 -15.93 -3.23 -15.14
C SER A 58 -14.88 -4.35 -15.26
N GLY A 59 -14.32 -4.83 -14.15
CA GLY A 59 -13.21 -5.79 -14.13
C GLY A 59 -11.82 -5.17 -14.25
N HIS A 60 -11.72 -3.89 -14.60
CA HIS A 60 -10.43 -3.19 -14.64
C HIS A 60 -9.83 -3.08 -13.24
N ASN A 61 -8.52 -3.28 -13.13
CA ASN A 61 -7.79 -3.07 -11.88
C ASN A 61 -6.54 -2.22 -12.15
N PRO A 62 -6.46 -0.99 -11.62
CA PRO A 62 -5.29 -0.12 -11.78
C PRO A 62 -4.03 -0.65 -11.06
N ARG A 63 -4.18 -1.64 -10.18
CA ARG A 63 -3.05 -2.27 -9.44
C ARG A 63 -3.10 -3.80 -9.58
N PRO A 64 -2.91 -4.34 -10.78
CA PRO A 64 -3.11 -5.77 -11.04
C PRO A 64 -2.03 -6.64 -10.41
N THR A 65 -0.80 -6.13 -10.25
CA THR A 65 0.34 -6.90 -9.73
C THR A 65 0.55 -6.67 -8.23
N GLN A 66 1.12 -7.66 -7.56
CA GLN A 66 1.51 -7.54 -6.16
C GLN A 66 2.53 -6.41 -5.93
N ALA A 67 3.45 -6.22 -6.85
CA ALA A 67 4.41 -5.13 -6.84
C ALA A 67 3.73 -3.76 -6.83
N SER A 68 2.71 -3.56 -7.68
CA SER A 68 1.96 -2.31 -7.74
C SER A 68 1.17 -2.03 -6.45
N ARG A 69 0.61 -3.07 -5.83
CA ARG A 69 -0.12 -2.95 -4.55
C ARG A 69 0.81 -2.65 -3.38
N TYR A 70 1.95 -3.37 -3.30
CA TYR A 70 2.96 -3.10 -2.27
C TYR A 70 3.56 -1.69 -2.42
N ARG A 71 3.89 -1.28 -3.64
CA ARG A 71 4.31 0.09 -3.95
C ARG A 71 3.30 1.12 -3.43
N GLN A 72 2.02 0.93 -3.74
CA GLN A 72 0.95 1.82 -3.27
C GLN A 72 0.94 1.94 -1.75
N ARG A 73 1.09 0.84 -1.04
CA ARG A 73 1.13 0.85 0.42
C ARG A 73 2.27 1.72 0.97
N VAL A 74 3.46 1.61 0.39
CA VAL A 74 4.62 2.40 0.81
C VAL A 74 4.45 3.87 0.42
N LEU A 75 4.17 4.13 -0.84
CA LEU A 75 4.06 5.49 -1.36
C LEU A 75 2.87 6.26 -0.76
N HIS A 76 1.77 5.60 -0.42
CA HIS A 76 0.66 6.26 0.25
C HIS A 76 1.10 6.89 1.57
N LYS A 77 1.92 6.20 2.36
CA LYS A 77 2.37 6.70 3.67
C LYS A 77 3.48 7.73 3.62
N PHE A 78 4.39 7.62 2.65
CA PHE A 78 5.63 8.39 2.65
C PHE A 78 5.77 9.38 1.49
N ALA A 79 4.83 9.34 0.54
CA ALA A 79 4.80 10.28 -0.58
C ALA A 79 3.42 10.91 -0.77
N TYR A 80 2.38 10.13 -1.06
CA TYR A 80 1.09 10.68 -1.47
C TYR A 80 0.37 11.41 -0.33
N PHE A 81 0.33 10.83 0.86
CA PHE A 81 -0.29 11.46 2.02
C PHE A 81 0.44 12.74 2.44
N PRO A 82 1.78 12.75 2.59
CA PRO A 82 2.52 13.98 2.87
C PRO A 82 2.26 15.10 1.85
N LEU A 83 2.25 14.78 0.56
CA LEU A 83 1.97 15.77 -0.49
C LEU A 83 0.56 16.37 -0.42
N GLN A 84 -0.41 15.64 0.12
CA GLN A 84 -1.80 16.08 0.26
C GLN A 84 -2.11 16.74 1.61
N HIS A 85 -1.26 16.55 2.61
CA HIS A 85 -1.52 16.93 4.00
C HIS A 85 -0.32 17.67 4.64
N GLU A 86 0.15 18.72 4.00
CA GLU A 86 1.16 19.63 4.53
C GLU A 86 2.43 18.90 5.03
N GLU A 87 2.92 17.95 4.25
CA GLU A 87 4.10 17.12 4.55
C GLU A 87 4.01 16.27 5.83
N ARG A 88 2.83 16.11 6.41
CA ARG A 88 2.63 15.25 7.59
C ARG A 88 2.82 13.79 7.23
N SER A 89 3.67 13.08 7.95
CA SER A 89 3.84 11.64 7.77
C SER A 89 2.58 10.88 8.19
N MET A 90 2.11 9.97 7.33
CA MET A 90 1.05 9.03 7.70
C MET A 90 1.57 7.89 8.60
N CYS A 91 2.88 7.68 8.66
CA CYS A 91 3.49 6.63 9.47
C CYS A 91 3.85 7.17 10.86
N VAL A 92 3.28 6.58 11.90
CA VAL A 92 3.57 6.93 13.31
C VAL A 92 4.73 6.12 13.91
N GLY A 93 5.45 5.33 13.13
CA GLY A 93 6.64 4.61 13.56
C GLY A 93 6.41 3.46 14.57
N CYS A 94 5.18 2.99 14.77
CA CYS A 94 4.83 2.03 15.83
C CYS A 94 5.43 0.61 15.67
N GLY A 95 5.98 0.26 14.51
CA GLY A 95 6.66 -1.02 14.24
C GLY A 95 5.76 -2.26 14.11
N ARG A 96 4.45 -2.17 14.34
CA ARG A 96 3.54 -3.34 14.30
C ARG A 96 3.58 -4.08 12.97
N CYS A 97 3.58 -3.36 11.85
CA CYS A 97 3.62 -3.95 10.52
C CYS A 97 4.94 -4.67 10.21
N VAL A 98 6.04 -4.29 10.84
CA VAL A 98 7.35 -4.97 10.73
C VAL A 98 7.34 -6.23 11.58
N LYS A 99 6.94 -6.09 12.86
CA LYS A 99 6.91 -7.19 13.82
C LYS A 99 6.00 -8.35 13.41
N LEU A 100 4.85 -8.04 12.80
CA LEU A 100 3.82 -9.04 12.47
C LEU A 100 3.87 -9.51 11.01
N CYS A 101 4.81 -9.00 10.21
CA CYS A 101 4.95 -9.45 8.83
C CYS A 101 5.51 -10.89 8.78
N PRO A 102 4.76 -11.87 8.22
CA PRO A 102 5.18 -13.27 8.22
C PRO A 102 6.42 -13.53 7.35
N VAL A 103 6.76 -12.61 6.46
CA VAL A 103 7.94 -12.69 5.57
C VAL A 103 9.02 -11.65 5.88
N GLY A 104 8.89 -10.96 7.00
CA GLY A 104 9.89 -10.00 7.45
C GLY A 104 10.08 -8.78 6.53
N LEU A 105 9.04 -8.32 5.84
CA LEU A 105 9.11 -7.08 5.05
C LEU A 105 9.09 -5.87 5.98
N ASP A 106 10.23 -5.19 6.07
CA ASP A 106 10.35 -3.94 6.80
C ASP A 106 10.04 -2.75 5.89
N ILE A 107 9.03 -1.96 6.27
CA ILE A 107 8.62 -0.79 5.49
C ILE A 107 9.71 0.30 5.44
N ARG A 108 10.56 0.41 6.48
CA ARG A 108 11.68 1.35 6.53
C ARG A 108 12.72 1.00 5.47
N GLN A 109 13.16 -0.26 5.45
CA GLN A 109 14.07 -0.77 4.42
C GLN A 109 13.48 -0.62 3.01
N SER A 110 12.17 -0.76 2.87
CA SER A 110 11.49 -0.57 1.58
C SER A 110 11.55 0.88 1.11
N VAL A 111 11.43 1.84 2.03
CA VAL A 111 11.60 3.28 1.73
C VAL A 111 13.05 3.57 1.37
N GLU A 112 14.01 3.13 2.17
CA GLU A 112 15.45 3.31 1.92
C GLU A 112 15.85 2.78 0.54
N ARG A 113 15.42 1.58 0.18
CA ARG A 113 15.69 0.98 -1.13
C ARG A 113 15.03 1.77 -2.27
N ALA A 114 13.82 2.28 -2.06
CA ALA A 114 13.12 3.07 -3.07
C ALA A 114 13.79 4.43 -3.29
N VAL A 115 14.23 5.10 -2.23
CA VAL A 115 14.98 6.37 -2.30
C VAL A 115 16.33 6.16 -2.98
N SER A 116 17.12 5.17 -2.56
CA SER A 116 18.41 4.86 -3.18
C SER A 116 18.27 4.54 -4.67
N ALA A 117 17.21 3.85 -5.05
CA ALA A 117 16.91 3.52 -6.45
C ALA A 117 16.50 4.76 -7.28
N ALA A 118 15.91 5.77 -6.67
CA ALA A 118 15.58 7.04 -7.33
C ALA A 118 16.85 7.89 -7.54
N THR A 119 17.65 8.07 -6.49
CA THR A 119 18.90 8.87 -6.53
C THR A 119 19.94 8.29 -7.50
N SER A 120 20.02 6.97 -7.63
CA SER A 120 20.93 6.33 -8.60
C SER A 120 20.58 6.64 -10.07
N LYS A 121 19.34 7.02 -10.37
CA LYS A 121 18.93 7.45 -11.72
C LYS A 121 19.25 8.91 -12.02
N GLU A 122 19.19 9.77 -11.02
CA GLU A 122 19.50 11.19 -11.19
C GLU A 122 21.00 11.40 -11.47
N GLY A 123 21.88 10.62 -10.85
CA GLY A 123 23.33 10.68 -11.10
C GLY A 123 23.77 10.23 -12.52
N ILE A 124 22.90 9.64 -13.31
CA ILE A 124 23.17 9.27 -14.72
C ILE A 124 22.76 10.38 -15.68
N SER A 125 21.77 11.22 -15.29
CA SER A 125 21.28 12.33 -16.13
C SER A 125 22.21 13.56 -16.13
N GLU A 126 23.04 13.72 -15.10
CA GLU A 126 23.98 14.86 -15.02
C GLU A 126 25.33 14.62 -15.71
N ARG A 127 25.54 13.47 -16.34
CA ARG A 127 26.80 13.09 -17.04
C ARG A 127 26.66 13.03 -18.57
N THR A 128 25.66 13.62 -19.13
CA THR A 128 25.49 13.86 -20.58
C THR A 128 25.37 15.35 -20.84
#